data_9e767c45acd8a69288e076b843d39f71
#
_entry.id   9e767c45acd8a69288e076b843d39f71
#
_cell.length_a   1.000
_cell.length_b   1.000
_cell.length_c   1.000
_cell.angle_alpha   90.00
_cell.angle_beta   90.00
_cell.angle_gamma   90.00
#
_symmetry.space_group_name_H-M   'P 1'
#
loop_
_entity.id
_entity.type
_entity.pdbx_description
1 polymer ?
#
loop_
_entity_poly.entity_id
_entity_poly.type
_entity_poly.pdbx_seq_one_letter_code
_entity_poly.pdbx_strand_id
1 'polypeptide(L)'
;MELNLASTCDVLVLGSGIAGISAALTAAESGASVILVCKGRLFSGSSFYPGTWGLGLVGPADEADEADLISTIEDVGCGMADDALVRALVKGIHPAIEQVRSMGVKLRRADNGGQKEYIPCFDHKHRDWNGIEFDSAREIFSQRLEELGVTILSGRETLELVRADGRVCGAVITDGAELRYLGCKALVLATGGYGSLFRHHLCTSDVEGLGQALALEAGCRLVNMEFMQIMPGYLSPAYQTIFNEKTFRFTDLRRPDGA
;
A
#
# COMPACT_ATOMS: atom_id res chain seq x y z
N MET A 1 -17.09 22.62 -18.40
CA MET A 1 -17.10 21.15 -18.52
C MET A 1 -18.30 20.71 -17.70
N GLU A 2 -19.24 19.97 -18.25
CA GLU A 2 -20.40 19.48 -17.49
C GLU A 2 -19.98 18.27 -16.67
N LEU A 3 -20.46 18.21 -15.42
CA LEU A 3 -20.27 17.08 -14.53
C LEU A 3 -21.42 16.10 -14.74
N ASN A 4 -21.13 14.91 -15.26
CA ASN A 4 -22.11 13.87 -15.48
C ASN A 4 -22.06 12.83 -14.37
N LEU A 5 -23.24 12.42 -13.85
CA LEU A 5 -23.33 11.23 -13.00
C LEU A 5 -22.98 10.00 -13.84
N ALA A 6 -21.83 9.40 -13.55
CA ALA A 6 -21.36 8.23 -14.31
C ALA A 6 -21.89 6.92 -13.76
N SER A 7 -21.88 6.73 -12.44
CA SER A 7 -22.30 5.50 -11.77
C SER A 7 -22.47 5.70 -10.27
N THR A 8 -23.15 4.74 -9.64
CA THR A 8 -23.25 4.63 -8.17
C THR A 8 -22.83 3.24 -7.72
N CYS A 9 -22.29 3.12 -6.52
CA CYS A 9 -21.92 1.85 -5.90
C CYS A 9 -22.14 1.89 -4.39
N ASP A 10 -22.03 0.74 -3.73
CA ASP A 10 -22.02 0.69 -2.28
C ASP A 10 -20.68 1.18 -1.74
N VAL A 11 -19.57 0.67 -2.30
CA VAL A 11 -18.22 1.03 -1.88
C VAL A 11 -17.39 1.51 -3.07
N LEU A 12 -16.89 2.74 -2.96
CA LEU A 12 -15.93 3.32 -3.90
C LEU A 12 -14.53 3.21 -3.31
N VAL A 13 -13.62 2.53 -4.01
CA VAL A 13 -12.23 2.36 -3.59
C VAL A 13 -11.31 3.17 -4.50
N LEU A 14 -10.52 4.07 -3.93
CA LEU A 14 -9.57 4.92 -4.64
C LEU A 14 -8.14 4.43 -4.42
N GLY A 15 -7.54 3.88 -5.47
CA GLY A 15 -6.19 3.29 -5.45
C GLY A 15 -6.19 1.77 -5.57
N SER A 16 -5.29 1.23 -6.40
CA SER A 16 -5.16 -0.21 -6.71
C SER A 16 -3.83 -0.83 -6.24
N GLY A 17 -3.23 -0.27 -5.19
CA GLY A 17 -2.21 -0.94 -4.38
C GLY A 17 -2.83 -2.07 -3.57
N ILE A 18 -2.01 -2.78 -2.77
CA ILE A 18 -2.49 -3.93 -1.99
C ILE A 18 -3.66 -3.58 -1.06
N ALA A 19 -3.64 -2.39 -0.45
CA ALA A 19 -4.71 -1.94 0.42
C ALA A 19 -6.05 -1.77 -0.31
N GLY A 20 -6.04 -1.14 -1.50
CA GLY A 20 -7.24 -0.96 -2.30
C GLY A 20 -7.80 -2.26 -2.85
N ILE A 21 -6.92 -3.16 -3.32
CA ILE A 21 -7.32 -4.48 -3.79
C ILE A 21 -7.96 -5.28 -2.65
N SER A 22 -7.34 -5.31 -1.47
CA SER A 22 -7.89 -6.00 -0.30
C SER A 22 -9.24 -5.44 0.11
N ALA A 23 -9.38 -4.10 0.13
CA ALA A 23 -10.64 -3.45 0.44
C ALA A 23 -11.74 -3.78 -0.58
N ALA A 24 -11.40 -3.75 -1.88
CA ALA A 24 -12.34 -4.06 -2.95
C ALA A 24 -12.83 -5.52 -2.89
N LEU A 25 -11.90 -6.47 -2.70
CA LEU A 25 -12.23 -7.88 -2.56
C LEU A 25 -13.12 -8.13 -1.34
N THR A 26 -12.74 -7.62 -0.17
CA THR A 26 -13.50 -7.81 1.09
C THR A 26 -14.90 -7.21 0.99
N ALA A 27 -15.03 -6.02 0.42
CA ALA A 27 -16.34 -5.40 0.21
C ALA A 27 -17.21 -6.20 -0.75
N ALA A 28 -16.65 -6.64 -1.87
CA ALA A 28 -17.39 -7.42 -2.86
C ALA A 28 -17.78 -8.83 -2.34
N GLU A 29 -16.91 -9.49 -1.60
CA GLU A 29 -17.19 -10.76 -0.90
C GLU A 29 -18.33 -10.63 0.12
N SER A 30 -18.51 -9.43 0.68
CA SER A 30 -19.65 -9.11 1.56
C SER A 30 -20.94 -8.76 0.81
N GLY A 31 -20.96 -8.87 -0.52
CA GLY A 31 -22.12 -8.61 -1.37
C GLY A 31 -22.32 -7.15 -1.75
N ALA A 32 -21.36 -6.27 -1.46
CA ALA A 32 -21.44 -4.86 -1.86
C ALA A 32 -21.09 -4.70 -3.36
N SER A 33 -21.76 -3.77 -4.05
CA SER A 33 -21.33 -3.30 -5.35
C SER A 33 -20.09 -2.41 -5.19
N VAL A 34 -19.01 -2.71 -5.93
CA VAL A 34 -17.72 -2.04 -5.76
C VAL A 34 -17.24 -1.42 -7.06
N ILE A 35 -16.78 -0.17 -6.99
CA ILE A 35 -15.99 0.48 -8.05
C ILE A 35 -14.58 0.73 -7.49
N LEU A 36 -13.56 0.24 -8.22
CA LEU A 36 -12.14 0.46 -7.93
C LEU A 36 -11.56 1.43 -8.97
N VAL A 37 -11.11 2.58 -8.52
CA VAL A 37 -10.50 3.62 -9.36
C VAL A 37 -8.99 3.59 -9.21
N CYS A 38 -8.26 3.57 -10.32
CA CYS A 38 -6.81 3.66 -10.34
C CYS A 38 -6.34 4.79 -11.26
N LYS A 39 -5.43 5.64 -10.77
CA LYS A 39 -4.81 6.71 -11.56
C LYS A 39 -4.05 6.15 -12.77
N GLY A 40 -3.24 5.13 -12.57
CA GLY A 40 -2.60 4.38 -13.63
C GLY A 40 -3.43 3.17 -14.07
N ARG A 41 -2.81 2.01 -14.12
CA ARG A 41 -3.46 0.72 -14.37
C ARG A 41 -3.58 -0.07 -13.07
N LEU A 42 -4.38 -1.12 -13.09
CA LEU A 42 -4.49 -2.07 -11.99
C LEU A 42 -3.08 -2.54 -11.56
N PHE A 43 -2.86 -2.64 -10.26
CA PHE A 43 -1.55 -2.91 -9.64
C PHE A 43 -0.50 -1.81 -9.83
N SER A 44 -0.88 -0.59 -10.16
CA SER A 44 0.00 0.56 -9.93
C SER A 44 0.11 0.84 -8.43
N GLY A 45 1.12 1.60 -8.06
CA GLY A 45 1.41 1.89 -6.66
C GLY A 45 2.60 1.12 -6.11
N SER A 46 3.09 1.56 -4.95
CA SER A 46 4.35 1.08 -4.37
C SER A 46 4.33 -0.40 -3.98
N SER A 47 3.15 -0.99 -3.71
CA SER A 47 3.02 -2.41 -3.35
C SER A 47 3.53 -3.36 -4.45
N PHE A 48 3.44 -2.94 -5.71
CA PHE A 48 3.86 -3.72 -6.87
C PHE A 48 5.02 -3.08 -7.63
N TYR A 49 5.76 -2.21 -6.94
CA TYR A 49 6.88 -1.48 -7.54
C TYR A 49 8.03 -2.43 -7.89
N PRO A 50 8.46 -2.46 -9.17
CA PRO A 50 9.46 -3.44 -9.62
C PRO A 50 10.89 -3.12 -9.14
N GLY A 51 11.15 -1.92 -8.67
CA GLY A 51 12.46 -1.51 -8.12
C GLY A 51 12.72 -2.02 -6.71
N THR A 52 11.81 -2.76 -6.12
CA THR A 52 11.94 -3.42 -4.82
C THR A 52 12.13 -4.94 -4.98
N TRP A 53 12.49 -5.61 -3.90
CA TRP A 53 12.61 -7.09 -3.90
C TRP A 53 11.26 -7.80 -3.89
N GLY A 54 10.19 -7.08 -3.75
CA GLY A 54 8.83 -7.57 -3.65
C GLY A 54 8.09 -7.04 -2.43
N LEU A 55 6.83 -7.38 -2.34
CA LEU A 55 5.99 -7.09 -1.19
C LEU A 55 6.17 -8.21 -0.16
N GLY A 56 6.67 -7.86 1.03
CA GLY A 56 6.81 -8.78 2.16
C GLY A 56 5.75 -8.52 3.21
N LEU A 57 5.15 -9.60 3.70
CA LEU A 57 4.31 -9.60 4.88
C LEU A 57 5.17 -10.05 6.06
N VAL A 58 5.47 -9.13 6.96
CA VAL A 58 6.30 -9.38 8.15
C VAL A 58 5.39 -9.48 9.36
N GLY A 59 5.49 -10.56 10.09
CA GLY A 59 4.70 -10.79 11.29
C GLY A 59 5.47 -11.43 12.41
N PRO A 60 4.85 -11.56 13.59
CA PRO A 60 5.43 -12.27 14.70
C PRO A 60 5.53 -13.75 14.37
N ALA A 61 6.53 -14.41 14.98
CA ALA A 61 6.76 -15.82 14.78
C ALA A 61 5.86 -16.70 15.64
N ASP A 62 5.52 -16.20 16.83
CA ASP A 62 4.71 -16.85 17.86
C ASP A 62 4.12 -15.77 18.80
N GLU A 63 3.40 -16.20 19.82
CA GLU A 63 2.75 -15.30 20.79
C GLU A 63 3.74 -14.44 21.58
N ALA A 64 4.91 -15.00 21.93
CA ALA A 64 5.95 -14.25 22.65
C ALA A 64 6.55 -13.16 21.75
N ASP A 65 6.76 -13.46 20.47
CA ASP A 65 7.23 -12.52 19.46
C ASP A 65 6.15 -11.46 19.12
N GLU A 66 4.86 -11.77 19.29
CA GLU A 66 3.78 -10.79 19.14
C GLU A 66 3.92 -9.65 20.16
N ALA A 67 4.11 -9.97 21.42
CA ALA A 67 4.32 -8.98 22.48
C ALA A 67 5.60 -8.17 22.25
N ASP A 68 6.67 -8.81 21.80
CA ASP A 68 7.92 -8.16 21.47
C ASP A 68 7.81 -7.23 20.24
N LEU A 69 7.06 -7.62 19.22
CA LEU A 69 6.81 -6.77 18.04
C LEU A 69 6.02 -5.51 18.42
N ILE A 70 4.99 -5.64 19.26
CA ILE A 70 4.23 -4.50 19.78
C ILE A 70 5.17 -3.53 20.50
N SER A 71 5.94 -4.03 21.48
CA SER A 71 6.91 -3.19 22.22
C SER A 71 7.94 -2.53 21.29
N THR A 72 8.44 -3.26 20.30
CA THR A 72 9.39 -2.71 19.32
C THR A 72 8.79 -1.56 18.50
N ILE A 73 7.54 -1.68 18.06
CA ILE A 73 6.88 -0.60 17.32
C ILE A 73 6.67 0.63 18.21
N GLU A 74 6.28 0.43 19.46
CA GLU A 74 6.10 1.50 20.44
C GLU A 74 7.42 2.24 20.74
N ASP A 75 8.51 1.49 20.96
CA ASP A 75 9.84 2.01 21.21
C ASP A 75 10.38 2.82 20.01
N VAL A 76 10.30 2.26 18.80
CA VAL A 76 10.71 2.94 17.56
C VAL A 76 9.84 4.16 17.29
N GLY A 77 8.56 4.09 17.64
CA GLY A 77 7.61 5.19 17.52
C GLY A 77 7.85 6.35 18.47
N CYS A 78 8.76 6.20 19.47
CA CYS A 78 9.13 7.26 20.41
C CYS A 78 7.93 7.99 21.05
N GLY A 79 6.88 7.29 21.36
CA GLY A 79 5.64 7.82 21.94
C GLY A 79 4.65 8.43 20.94
N MET A 80 4.90 8.32 19.63
CA MET A 80 4.01 8.82 18.59
C MET A 80 3.09 7.72 18.02
N ALA A 81 3.35 6.47 18.33
CA ALA A 81 2.51 5.35 17.91
C ALA A 81 1.20 5.34 18.73
N ASP A 82 0.09 5.09 18.05
CA ASP A 82 -1.20 4.83 18.71
C ASP A 82 -1.27 3.36 19.10
N ASP A 83 -1.32 3.07 20.41
CA ASP A 83 -1.31 1.72 20.96
C ASP A 83 -2.46 0.85 20.41
N ALA A 84 -3.65 1.41 20.24
CA ALA A 84 -4.78 0.67 19.69
C ALA A 84 -4.56 0.25 18.22
N LEU A 85 -3.97 1.13 17.42
CA LEU A 85 -3.62 0.86 16.02
C LEU A 85 -2.46 -0.14 15.93
N VAL A 86 -1.45 -0.04 16.79
CA VAL A 86 -0.33 -0.99 16.84
C VAL A 86 -0.86 -2.40 17.10
N ARG A 87 -1.70 -2.56 18.13
CA ARG A 87 -2.28 -3.87 18.47
C ARG A 87 -3.20 -4.41 17.38
N ALA A 88 -4.01 -3.54 16.77
CA ALA A 88 -4.85 -3.93 15.64
C ALA A 88 -4.01 -4.42 14.46
N LEU A 89 -2.93 -3.70 14.12
CA LEU A 89 -1.98 -4.09 13.07
C LEU A 89 -1.37 -5.48 13.37
N VAL A 90 -0.74 -5.64 14.53
CA VAL A 90 0.00 -6.87 14.85
C VAL A 90 -0.93 -8.08 14.88
N LYS A 91 -2.11 -7.97 15.49
CA LYS A 91 -3.12 -9.04 15.48
C LYS A 91 -3.69 -9.34 14.10
N GLY A 92 -3.72 -8.37 13.21
CA GLY A 92 -4.22 -8.51 11.85
C GLY A 92 -3.25 -9.19 10.88
N ILE A 93 -1.95 -9.29 11.21
CA ILE A 93 -0.93 -9.78 10.26
C ILE A 93 -1.16 -11.25 9.87
N HIS A 94 -1.27 -12.15 10.84
CA HIS A 94 -1.49 -13.58 10.54
C HIS A 94 -2.79 -13.84 9.78
N PRO A 95 -3.95 -13.29 10.20
CA PRO A 95 -5.17 -13.38 9.39
C PRO A 95 -5.00 -12.90 7.96
N ALA A 96 -4.28 -11.79 7.74
CA ALA A 96 -4.03 -11.27 6.39
C ALA A 96 -3.13 -12.22 5.56
N ILE A 97 -2.09 -12.81 6.16
CA ILE A 97 -1.23 -13.79 5.50
C ILE A 97 -2.05 -15.03 5.10
N GLU A 98 -2.87 -15.56 6.00
CA GLU A 98 -3.71 -16.72 5.72
C GLU A 98 -4.77 -16.41 4.66
N GLN A 99 -5.36 -15.23 4.66
CA GLN A 99 -6.30 -14.80 3.63
C GLN A 99 -5.63 -14.81 2.24
N VAL A 100 -4.46 -14.18 2.11
CA VAL A 100 -3.70 -14.15 0.85
C VAL A 100 -3.32 -15.57 0.41
N ARG A 101 -2.90 -16.42 1.35
CA ARG A 101 -2.56 -17.83 1.07
C ARG A 101 -3.78 -18.65 0.62
N SER A 102 -4.92 -18.48 1.29
CA SER A 102 -6.15 -19.22 0.98
C SER A 102 -6.72 -18.87 -0.38
N MET A 103 -6.46 -17.67 -0.88
CA MET A 103 -6.80 -17.27 -2.25
C MET A 103 -5.96 -17.98 -3.32
N GLY A 104 -4.86 -18.65 -2.94
CA GLY A 104 -3.95 -19.34 -3.86
C GLY A 104 -2.73 -18.51 -4.30
N VAL A 105 -2.53 -17.33 -3.73
CA VAL A 105 -1.34 -16.50 -4.00
C VAL A 105 -0.09 -17.20 -3.48
N LYS A 106 0.92 -17.33 -4.32
CA LYS A 106 2.20 -17.92 -3.95
C LYS A 106 2.98 -17.00 -3.03
N LEU A 107 3.35 -17.53 -1.87
CA LEU A 107 4.18 -16.86 -0.90
C LEU A 107 5.56 -17.51 -0.88
N ARG A 108 6.60 -16.68 -1.04
CA ARG A 108 7.99 -17.11 -0.83
C ARG A 108 8.28 -17.04 0.67
N ARG A 109 8.90 -18.07 1.18
CA ARG A 109 9.53 -18.04 2.51
C ARG A 109 11.04 -17.94 2.34
N ALA A 110 11.72 -17.32 3.29
CA ALA A 110 13.17 -17.37 3.33
C ALA A 110 13.60 -18.85 3.51
N ASP A 111 14.17 -19.42 2.45
CA ASP A 111 14.63 -20.81 2.45
C ASP A 111 16.08 -20.89 2.90
N ASN A 112 16.31 -20.59 4.17
CA ASN A 112 17.62 -20.73 4.82
C ASN A 112 17.65 -21.95 5.77
N GLY A 113 17.09 -23.08 5.34
CA GLY A 113 17.08 -24.30 6.14
C GLY A 113 16.24 -24.22 7.41
N GLY A 114 15.13 -23.47 7.35
CA GLY A 114 14.21 -23.27 8.48
C GLY A 114 14.59 -22.15 9.43
N GLN A 115 15.63 -21.38 9.12
CA GLN A 115 15.94 -20.17 9.89
C GLN A 115 15.05 -19.01 9.41
N LYS A 116 14.51 -18.28 10.37
CA LYS A 116 13.74 -17.05 10.10
C LYS A 116 14.63 -16.01 9.47
N GLU A 117 14.07 -15.24 8.53
CA GLU A 117 14.82 -14.17 7.90
C GLU A 117 15.05 -13.02 8.90
N TYR A 118 16.29 -12.58 8.96
CA TYR A 118 16.66 -11.37 9.69
C TYR A 118 16.32 -10.15 8.87
N ILE A 119 15.53 -9.23 9.42
CA ILE A 119 15.12 -7.99 8.76
C ILE A 119 15.81 -6.81 9.44
N PRO A 120 17.06 -6.50 9.02
CA PRO A 120 17.92 -5.57 9.75
C PRO A 120 17.47 -4.11 9.69
N CYS A 121 16.66 -3.75 8.71
CA CYS A 121 16.17 -2.38 8.54
C CYS A 121 14.98 -2.05 9.46
N PHE A 122 14.49 -3.00 10.21
CA PHE A 122 13.33 -2.81 11.08
C PHE A 122 13.72 -2.86 12.57
N ASP A 123 14.12 -4.00 13.10
CA ASP A 123 14.35 -4.17 14.54
C ASP A 123 15.54 -5.07 14.88
N HIS A 124 16.31 -5.52 13.91
CA HIS A 124 17.41 -6.47 14.06
C HIS A 124 17.00 -7.84 14.67
N LYS A 125 15.72 -8.20 14.54
CA LYS A 125 15.16 -9.47 15.04
C LYS A 125 14.74 -10.39 13.92
N HIS A 126 14.59 -11.66 14.26
CA HIS A 126 14.07 -12.67 13.34
C HIS A 126 12.55 -12.72 13.46
N ARG A 127 11.87 -12.17 12.45
CA ARG A 127 10.42 -12.22 12.32
C ARG A 127 9.99 -13.25 11.28
N ASP A 128 8.71 -13.63 11.29
CA ASP A 128 8.15 -14.43 10.20
C ASP A 128 7.96 -13.53 8.97
N TRP A 129 8.62 -13.90 7.88
CA TRP A 129 8.56 -13.14 6.62
C TRP A 129 7.94 -13.99 5.52
N ASN A 130 6.95 -13.44 4.84
CA ASN A 130 6.26 -14.06 3.72
C ASN A 130 6.27 -13.10 2.53
N GLY A 131 7.07 -13.39 1.51
CA GLY A 131 7.16 -12.57 0.30
C GLY A 131 6.07 -12.93 -0.69
N ILE A 132 5.29 -11.97 -1.12
CA ILE A 132 4.27 -12.15 -2.15
C ILE A 132 4.95 -12.22 -3.52
N GLU A 133 4.69 -13.28 -4.30
CA GLU A 133 5.10 -13.35 -5.69
C GLU A 133 4.17 -12.49 -6.54
N PHE A 134 4.73 -11.46 -7.19
CA PHE A 134 3.94 -10.45 -7.90
C PHE A 134 3.09 -11.02 -9.03
N ASP A 135 3.62 -11.95 -9.82
CA ASP A 135 2.88 -12.49 -10.96
C ASP A 135 1.71 -13.36 -10.48
N SER A 136 1.94 -14.22 -9.48
CA SER A 136 0.87 -14.98 -8.84
C SER A 136 -0.20 -14.07 -8.21
N ALA A 137 0.23 -13.01 -7.52
CA ALA A 137 -0.70 -12.07 -6.90
C ALA A 137 -1.54 -11.31 -7.94
N ARG A 138 -0.91 -10.84 -9.03
CA ARG A 138 -1.62 -10.17 -10.12
C ARG A 138 -2.65 -11.08 -10.78
N GLU A 139 -2.28 -12.32 -11.06
CA GLU A 139 -3.18 -13.32 -11.66
C GLU A 139 -4.39 -13.58 -10.75
N ILE A 140 -4.13 -13.99 -9.52
CA ILE A 140 -5.18 -14.38 -8.56
C ILE A 140 -6.09 -13.20 -8.20
N PHE A 141 -5.51 -12.03 -7.90
CA PHE A 141 -6.33 -10.86 -7.56
C PHE A 141 -7.15 -10.36 -8.74
N SER A 142 -6.61 -10.40 -9.98
CA SER A 142 -7.39 -10.04 -11.17
C SER A 142 -8.56 -10.97 -11.35
N GLN A 143 -8.35 -12.29 -11.27
CA GLN A 143 -9.39 -13.28 -11.38
C GLN A 143 -10.48 -13.09 -10.30
N ARG A 144 -10.08 -12.89 -9.05
CA ARG A 144 -11.04 -12.69 -7.95
C ARG A 144 -11.86 -11.40 -8.09
N LEU A 145 -11.23 -10.29 -8.51
CA LEU A 145 -11.93 -9.03 -8.78
C LEU A 145 -12.97 -9.20 -9.89
N GLU A 146 -12.65 -9.95 -10.94
CA GLU A 146 -13.56 -10.26 -12.05
C GLU A 146 -14.71 -11.16 -11.58
N GLU A 147 -14.42 -12.29 -10.90
CA GLU A 147 -15.41 -13.22 -10.36
C GLU A 147 -16.43 -12.54 -9.42
N LEU A 148 -15.97 -11.56 -8.65
CA LEU A 148 -16.80 -10.79 -7.73
C LEU A 148 -17.51 -9.60 -8.39
N GLY A 149 -17.31 -9.38 -9.68
CA GLY A 149 -17.95 -8.32 -10.44
C GLY A 149 -17.52 -6.90 -10.04
N VAL A 150 -16.27 -6.74 -9.55
CA VAL A 150 -15.72 -5.42 -9.23
C VAL A 150 -15.51 -4.62 -10.49
N THR A 151 -16.11 -3.43 -10.58
CA THR A 151 -15.89 -2.51 -11.71
C THR A 151 -14.55 -1.79 -11.53
N ILE A 152 -13.62 -1.95 -12.48
CA ILE A 152 -12.30 -1.33 -12.45
C ILE A 152 -12.23 -0.18 -13.44
N LEU A 153 -11.93 1.03 -12.95
CA LEU A 153 -11.75 2.23 -13.74
C LEU A 153 -10.27 2.65 -13.73
N SER A 154 -9.52 2.21 -14.73
CA SER A 154 -8.10 2.55 -14.89
C SER A 154 -7.92 3.87 -15.66
N GLY A 155 -6.77 4.54 -15.44
CA GLY A 155 -6.47 5.82 -16.08
C GLY A 155 -7.41 6.94 -15.65
N ARG A 156 -7.85 6.91 -14.38
CA ARG A 156 -8.75 7.90 -13.80
C ARG A 156 -8.14 8.53 -12.56
N GLU A 157 -7.96 9.83 -12.60
CA GLU A 157 -7.51 10.62 -11.47
C GLU A 157 -8.70 11.12 -10.65
N THR A 158 -8.61 11.03 -9.33
CA THR A 158 -9.60 11.60 -8.43
C THR A 158 -9.25 13.05 -8.16
N LEU A 159 -10.19 13.95 -8.38
CA LEU A 159 -9.97 15.39 -8.19
C LEU A 159 -10.56 15.92 -6.90
N GLU A 160 -11.70 15.34 -6.46
CA GLU A 160 -12.46 15.85 -5.32
C GLU A 160 -13.23 14.73 -4.64
N LEU A 161 -13.39 14.80 -3.32
CA LEU A 161 -14.33 14.01 -2.54
C LEU A 161 -15.60 14.83 -2.30
N VAL A 162 -16.72 14.35 -2.84
CA VAL A 162 -18.00 15.04 -2.69
C VAL A 162 -18.61 14.74 -1.33
N ARG A 163 -19.06 15.79 -0.65
CA ARG A 163 -19.71 15.71 0.68
C ARG A 163 -21.13 16.25 0.63
N ALA A 164 -22.02 15.55 1.30
CA ALA A 164 -23.35 16.02 1.60
C ALA A 164 -23.70 15.66 3.06
N ASP A 165 -24.32 16.56 3.76
CA ASP A 165 -24.76 16.36 5.18
C ASP A 165 -23.62 15.87 6.11
N GLY A 166 -22.42 16.40 5.91
CA GLY A 166 -21.24 16.06 6.70
C GLY A 166 -20.59 14.70 6.39
N ARG A 167 -21.06 13.98 5.37
CA ARG A 167 -20.57 12.67 4.94
C ARG A 167 -20.02 12.72 3.54
N VAL A 168 -18.98 11.93 3.26
CA VAL A 168 -18.54 11.69 1.88
C VAL A 168 -19.57 10.79 1.20
N CYS A 169 -20.06 11.23 0.04
CA CYS A 169 -21.07 10.53 -0.75
C CYS A 169 -20.62 10.19 -2.16
N GLY A 170 -19.38 10.49 -2.50
CA GLY A 170 -18.82 10.18 -3.83
C GLY A 170 -17.51 10.89 -4.09
N ALA A 171 -17.05 10.76 -5.32
CA ALA A 171 -15.87 11.44 -5.81
C ALA A 171 -16.05 11.94 -7.25
N VAL A 172 -15.36 13.02 -7.59
CA VAL A 172 -15.18 13.48 -8.96
C VAL A 172 -13.87 12.92 -9.51
N ILE A 173 -13.96 12.25 -10.66
CA ILE A 173 -12.82 11.67 -11.35
C ILE A 173 -12.69 12.25 -12.75
N THR A 174 -11.49 12.17 -13.33
CA THR A 174 -11.20 12.57 -14.70
C THR A 174 -10.27 11.60 -15.41
N ASP A 175 -10.35 11.57 -16.74
CA ASP A 175 -9.33 10.97 -17.61
C ASP A 175 -8.51 12.04 -18.38
N GLY A 176 -8.66 13.29 -17.95
CA GLY A 176 -8.06 14.45 -18.60
C GLY A 176 -8.97 15.11 -19.66
N ALA A 177 -10.00 14.43 -20.14
CA ALA A 177 -10.96 14.94 -21.14
C ALA A 177 -12.33 15.25 -20.51
N GLU A 178 -12.81 14.38 -19.64
CA GLU A 178 -14.14 14.47 -19.03
C GLU A 178 -14.07 14.47 -17.52
N LEU A 179 -15.07 15.13 -16.90
CA LEU A 179 -15.35 15.03 -15.47
C LEU A 179 -16.53 14.09 -15.24
N ARG A 180 -16.38 13.15 -14.32
CA ARG A 180 -17.43 12.20 -13.96
C ARG A 180 -17.60 12.14 -12.46
N TYR A 181 -18.84 12.15 -12.00
CA TYR A 181 -19.18 11.91 -10.61
C TYR A 181 -19.51 10.43 -10.38
N LEU A 182 -18.86 9.84 -9.38
CA LEU A 182 -19.16 8.52 -8.88
C LEU A 182 -19.78 8.65 -7.50
N GLY A 183 -21.05 8.24 -7.35
CA GLY A 183 -21.76 8.24 -6.08
C GLY A 183 -21.46 6.96 -5.28
N CYS A 184 -21.38 7.04 -3.95
CA CYS A 184 -21.19 5.88 -3.10
C CYS A 184 -21.81 6.03 -1.72
N LYS A 185 -22.07 4.89 -1.06
CA LYS A 185 -22.49 4.86 0.36
C LYS A 185 -21.27 4.94 1.30
N ALA A 186 -20.15 4.37 0.90
CA ALA A 186 -18.87 4.41 1.62
C ALA A 186 -17.70 4.57 0.65
N LEU A 187 -16.63 5.24 1.09
CA LEU A 187 -15.43 5.47 0.30
C LEU A 187 -14.21 5.01 1.09
N VAL A 188 -13.31 4.29 0.39
CA VAL A 188 -12.02 3.84 0.92
C VAL A 188 -10.91 4.59 0.18
N LEU A 189 -10.11 5.37 0.91
CA LEU A 189 -8.89 5.98 0.39
C LEU A 189 -7.72 5.00 0.55
N ALA A 190 -7.22 4.48 -0.57
CA ALA A 190 -6.09 3.56 -0.64
C ALA A 190 -5.01 4.06 -1.61
N THR A 191 -4.84 5.37 -1.70
CA THR A 191 -4.02 6.08 -2.69
C THR A 191 -2.52 6.03 -2.42
N GLY A 192 -2.10 5.36 -1.36
CA GLY A 192 -0.68 5.23 -0.99
C GLY A 192 -0.12 6.48 -0.33
N GLY A 193 1.19 6.66 -0.43
CA GLY A 193 1.92 7.75 0.19
C GLY A 193 2.12 8.97 -0.72
N TYR A 194 3.27 9.65 -0.54
CA TYR A 194 3.62 10.88 -1.29
C TYR A 194 5.09 10.92 -1.72
N GLY A 195 5.71 9.74 -1.88
CA GLY A 195 7.14 9.63 -2.20
C GLY A 195 7.54 10.26 -3.52
N SER A 196 6.65 10.30 -4.52
CA SER A 196 6.96 10.87 -5.83
C SER A 196 7.00 12.42 -5.87
N LEU A 197 6.67 13.09 -4.77
CA LEU A 197 6.93 14.53 -4.62
C LEU A 197 8.44 14.85 -4.58
N PHE A 198 9.27 13.86 -4.27
CA PHE A 198 10.71 14.04 -4.23
C PHE A 198 11.34 13.73 -5.60
N ARG A 199 12.37 14.49 -5.97
CA ARG A 199 13.09 14.30 -7.25
C ARG A 199 13.62 12.88 -7.44
N HIS A 200 14.12 12.27 -6.36
CA HIS A 200 14.61 10.89 -6.32
C HIS A 200 13.76 10.12 -5.33
N HIS A 201 13.10 9.09 -5.79
CA HIS A 201 12.21 8.28 -4.98
C HIS A 201 12.26 6.81 -5.40
N LEU A 202 11.79 5.92 -4.54
CA LEU A 202 11.74 4.47 -4.73
C LEU A 202 10.28 3.98 -4.71
N CYS A 203 9.41 4.70 -5.39
CA CYS A 203 8.01 4.36 -5.55
C CYS A 203 7.54 4.69 -6.97
N THR A 204 6.33 4.31 -7.31
CA THR A 204 5.71 4.68 -8.58
C THR A 204 5.40 6.17 -8.63
N SER A 205 5.36 6.76 -9.82
CA SER A 205 5.14 8.19 -10.02
C SER A 205 3.72 8.67 -9.69
N ASP A 206 2.78 7.76 -9.49
CA ASP A 206 1.38 8.05 -9.14
C ASP A 206 1.15 8.21 -7.61
N VAL A 207 2.22 8.09 -6.80
CA VAL A 207 2.16 8.24 -5.33
C VAL A 207 2.51 9.68 -4.94
N GLU A 208 1.59 10.60 -5.20
CA GLU A 208 1.81 12.06 -5.14
C GLU A 208 1.20 12.75 -3.91
N GLY A 209 0.64 12.01 -2.95
CA GLY A 209 0.02 12.62 -1.77
C GLY A 209 -1.38 13.20 -1.99
N LEU A 210 -1.97 12.98 -3.15
CA LEU A 210 -3.30 13.51 -3.46
C LEU A 210 -4.37 12.99 -2.49
N GLY A 211 -4.32 11.71 -2.10
CA GLY A 211 -5.28 11.15 -1.16
C GLY A 211 -5.21 11.79 0.21
N GLN A 212 -4.02 12.17 0.68
CA GLN A 212 -3.85 12.91 1.94
C GLN A 212 -4.46 14.31 1.84
N ALA A 213 -4.25 15.01 0.72
CA ALA A 213 -4.86 16.32 0.49
C ALA A 213 -6.39 16.22 0.46
N LEU A 214 -6.94 15.27 -0.30
CA LEU A 214 -8.38 15.03 -0.36
C LEU A 214 -8.98 14.65 1.00
N ALA A 215 -8.27 13.86 1.81
CA ALA A 215 -8.68 13.51 3.15
C ALA A 215 -8.73 14.73 4.07
N LEU A 216 -7.71 15.59 4.01
CA LEU A 216 -7.64 16.83 4.77
C LEU A 216 -8.80 17.78 4.41
N GLU A 217 -9.05 17.99 3.12
CA GLU A 217 -10.16 18.79 2.62
C GLU A 217 -11.52 18.21 3.03
N ALA A 218 -11.62 16.88 3.09
CA ALA A 218 -12.81 16.21 3.61
C ALA A 218 -12.97 16.29 5.14
N GLY A 219 -12.02 16.91 5.85
CA GLY A 219 -12.06 17.13 7.31
C GLY A 219 -11.41 16.02 8.14
N CYS A 220 -10.62 15.12 7.53
CA CYS A 220 -9.84 14.13 8.27
C CYS A 220 -8.65 14.80 8.98
N ARG A 221 -8.28 14.26 10.14
CA ARG A 221 -7.02 14.59 10.78
C ARG A 221 -5.91 13.74 10.19
N LEU A 222 -4.78 14.38 9.87
CA LEU A 222 -3.57 13.71 9.41
C LEU A 222 -2.56 13.64 10.54
N VAL A 223 -1.79 12.55 10.59
CA VAL A 223 -0.71 12.34 11.57
C VAL A 223 0.54 11.87 10.85
N ASN A 224 1.70 12.16 11.43
CA ASN A 224 3.00 11.68 10.96
C ASN A 224 3.35 12.10 9.51
N MET A 225 2.77 13.20 9.02
CA MET A 225 3.02 13.66 7.65
C MET A 225 4.43 14.16 7.42
N GLU A 226 5.16 14.54 8.47
CA GLU A 226 6.56 14.95 8.43
C GLU A 226 7.54 13.78 8.27
N PHE A 227 7.12 12.56 8.53
CA PHE A 227 7.99 11.38 8.47
C PHE A 227 8.00 10.76 7.08
N MET A 228 9.18 10.74 6.47
CA MET A 228 9.43 10.08 5.21
C MET A 228 10.47 8.98 5.41
N GLN A 229 10.13 7.77 5.01
CA GLN A 229 11.09 6.68 5.00
C GLN A 229 12.15 6.92 3.93
N ILE A 230 13.42 6.89 4.33
CA ILE A 230 14.57 7.05 3.44
C ILE A 230 15.24 5.69 3.29
N MET A 231 15.42 5.26 2.04
CA MET A 231 16.12 4.03 1.68
C MET A 231 17.23 4.35 0.69
N PRO A 232 18.40 3.69 0.77
CA PRO A 232 19.40 3.79 -0.27
C PRO A 232 18.88 3.27 -1.61
N GLY A 233 19.14 3.99 -2.68
CA GLY A 233 18.75 3.61 -4.03
C GLY A 233 19.80 3.98 -5.05
N TYR A 234 19.83 3.25 -6.17
CA TYR A 234 20.75 3.55 -7.25
C TYR A 234 20.29 4.77 -8.07
N LEU A 235 21.22 5.69 -8.30
CA LEU A 235 21.08 6.72 -9.33
C LEU A 235 21.57 6.20 -10.70
N SER A 236 22.60 5.32 -10.69
CA SER A 236 23.18 4.68 -11.87
C SER A 236 23.81 3.36 -11.41
N PRO A 237 23.82 2.30 -12.22
CA PRO A 237 23.23 2.17 -13.56
C PRO A 237 21.72 1.86 -13.54
N ALA A 238 21.17 1.44 -12.39
CA ALA A 238 19.79 0.99 -12.25
C ALA A 238 18.94 2.01 -11.45
N TYR A 239 18.67 3.16 -12.06
CA TYR A 239 17.90 4.23 -11.43
C TYR A 239 16.60 3.74 -10.79
N GLN A 240 16.29 4.26 -9.61
CA GLN A 240 15.10 3.90 -8.82
C GLN A 240 15.02 2.41 -8.39
N THR A 241 16.14 1.73 -8.31
CA THR A 241 16.21 0.39 -7.71
C THR A 241 16.77 0.48 -6.30
N ILE A 242 16.17 -0.23 -5.36
CA ILE A 242 16.64 -0.27 -3.97
C ILE A 242 18.06 -0.88 -3.94
N PHE A 243 18.96 -0.19 -3.25
CA PHE A 243 20.23 -0.72 -2.84
C PHE A 243 20.05 -1.49 -1.53
N ASN A 244 20.38 -2.79 -1.56
CA ASN A 244 20.24 -3.62 -0.36
C ASN A 244 21.27 -3.23 0.69
N GLU A 245 20.84 -2.81 1.88
CA GLU A 245 21.73 -2.45 2.98
C GLU A 245 22.67 -3.58 3.41
N LYS A 246 22.31 -4.84 3.20
CA LYS A 246 23.23 -5.98 3.41
C LYS A 246 24.49 -5.90 2.56
N THR A 247 24.43 -5.17 1.44
CA THR A 247 25.57 -4.93 0.55
C THR A 247 26.63 -4.05 1.20
N PHE A 248 26.29 -3.20 2.17
CA PHE A 248 27.27 -2.40 2.93
C PHE A 248 28.29 -3.25 3.68
N ARG A 249 28.02 -4.52 3.92
CA ARG A 249 28.99 -5.46 4.51
C ARG A 249 30.16 -5.78 3.56
N PHE A 250 29.98 -5.53 2.26
CA PHE A 250 30.90 -5.89 1.19
C PHE A 250 31.34 -4.69 0.35
N THR A 251 30.90 -3.47 0.71
CA THR A 251 31.18 -2.26 -0.05
C THR A 251 31.67 -1.15 0.87
N ASP A 252 32.66 -0.41 0.38
CA ASP A 252 33.10 0.83 1.02
C ASP A 252 32.41 2.02 0.36
N LEU A 253 31.80 2.86 1.18
CA LEU A 253 31.29 4.15 0.73
C LEU A 253 32.45 5.14 0.63
N ARG A 254 32.73 5.64 -0.56
CA ARG A 254 33.75 6.62 -0.81
C ARG A 254 33.17 7.91 -1.34
N ARG A 255 33.78 9.02 -0.99
CA ARG A 255 33.48 10.30 -1.62
C ARG A 255 33.95 10.29 -3.09
N PRO A 256 33.42 11.19 -3.94
CA PRO A 256 33.87 11.31 -5.33
C PRO A 256 35.39 11.58 -5.48
N ASP A 257 36.02 12.18 -4.46
CA ASP A 257 37.47 12.43 -4.37
C ASP A 257 38.28 11.20 -3.91
N GLY A 258 37.61 10.09 -3.63
CA GLY A 258 38.23 8.82 -3.21
C GLY A 258 38.53 8.70 -1.71
N ALA A 259 38.14 9.73 -0.90
CA ALA A 259 38.33 9.71 0.55
C ALA A 259 37.26 8.88 1.26
#